data_000616796fa5d8bcf1a3702f41bf316a
#
_entry.id   000616796fa5d8bcf1a3702f41bf316a
#
_cell.length_a   1.000
_cell.length_b   1.000
_cell.length_c   1.000
_cell.angle_alpha   90.00
_cell.angle_beta   90.00
_cell.angle_gamma   90.00
#
_symmetry.space_group_name_H-M   'P 1'
#
loop_
_entity.id
_entity.type
_entity.pdbx_description
1 polymer ?
#
loop_
_entity_poly.entity_id
_entity_poly.type
_entity_poly.pdbx_seq_one_letter_code
_entity_poly.pdbx_strand_id
1 'polypeptide(L)'
;IKPGHPVIFGPWPFVTDLRTGAFSGGGGEEAIMSAASAQITNHYGLVSSVGAGMTDAKSPDAQAGYEKGISIVMAALAGCNNVSESSGMMASLMGCSYESLVIDNEMLGMVMRAVRGIEVNDDTLSYSEIEKTIQGEGHFLRSPQTLSLMKTEYLYPNLADRSRQEEWESEGSPDMRKRAENYARKILNTHYPVY
;
A
#
# COMPACT_ATOMS: atom_id res chain seq x y z
N ILE A 1 13.09 33.69 1.69
CA ILE A 1 11.94 32.94 2.27
C ILE A 1 11.59 33.61 3.58
N LYS A 2 10.32 33.84 3.84
CA LYS A 2 9.85 34.49 5.08
C LYS A 2 9.91 33.50 6.24
N PRO A 3 10.51 33.82 7.38
CA PRO A 3 10.51 32.95 8.55
C PRO A 3 9.09 32.57 8.98
N GLY A 4 8.89 31.28 9.33
CA GLY A 4 7.59 30.77 9.74
C GLY A 4 6.63 30.43 8.57
N HIS A 5 7.06 30.54 7.32
CA HIS A 5 6.25 30.11 6.19
C HIS A 5 6.18 28.58 6.14
N PRO A 6 5.01 27.96 5.88
CA PRO A 6 4.93 26.53 5.69
C PRO A 6 5.74 26.11 4.44
N VAL A 7 6.55 25.05 4.60
CA VAL A 7 7.42 24.52 3.56
C VAL A 7 7.23 23.03 3.47
N ILE A 8 6.99 22.53 2.26
CA ILE A 8 7.10 21.11 1.93
C ILE A 8 8.48 20.92 1.33
N PHE A 9 9.29 20.05 1.93
CA PHE A 9 10.59 19.67 1.41
C PHE A 9 10.51 18.30 0.78
N GLY A 10 10.76 18.24 -0.52
CA GLY A 10 10.61 17.03 -1.33
C GLY A 10 11.91 16.58 -1.96
N PRO A 11 12.86 16.02 -1.19
CA PRO A 11 13.99 15.35 -1.79
C PRO A 11 13.54 14.07 -2.47
N TRP A 12 13.80 13.97 -3.75
CA TRP A 12 13.49 12.81 -4.57
C TRP A 12 14.77 12.15 -5.01
N PRO A 13 15.33 11.26 -4.21
CA PRO A 13 16.55 10.55 -4.59
C PRO A 13 16.21 9.50 -5.64
N PHE A 14 17.10 9.37 -6.61
CA PHE A 14 17.03 8.37 -7.64
C PHE A 14 18.33 7.61 -7.78
N VAL A 15 18.26 6.41 -8.30
CA VAL A 15 19.39 5.53 -8.47
C VAL A 15 19.59 5.23 -9.95
N THR A 16 20.85 5.07 -10.36
CA THR A 16 21.21 4.60 -11.70
C THR A 16 21.82 3.21 -11.59
N ASP A 17 21.34 2.26 -12.37
CA ASP A 17 22.02 0.98 -12.51
C ASP A 17 23.37 1.18 -13.17
N LEU A 18 24.45 0.99 -12.43
CA LEU A 18 25.81 1.26 -12.91
C LEU A 18 26.28 0.33 -14.01
N ARG A 19 25.59 -0.78 -14.23
CA ARG A 19 25.93 -1.74 -15.31
C ARG A 19 25.34 -1.31 -16.65
N THR A 20 24.20 -0.64 -16.63
CA THR A 20 23.45 -0.31 -17.86
C THR A 20 23.33 1.18 -18.10
N GLY A 21 23.55 2.01 -17.05
CA GLY A 21 23.29 3.43 -17.06
C GLY A 21 21.79 3.77 -17.01
N ALA A 22 20.92 2.77 -16.81
CA ALA A 22 19.48 2.98 -16.75
C ALA A 22 19.06 3.62 -15.43
N PHE A 23 18.12 4.53 -15.52
CA PHE A 23 17.43 5.09 -14.37
C PHE A 23 16.59 4.01 -13.69
N SER A 24 16.68 3.91 -12.35
CA SER A 24 15.90 2.99 -11.54
C SER A 24 15.07 3.76 -10.52
N GLY A 25 13.77 3.54 -10.55
CA GLY A 25 12.81 4.12 -9.61
C GLY A 25 12.17 3.08 -8.67
N GLY A 26 12.51 1.79 -8.80
CA GLY A 26 11.87 0.70 -8.08
C GLY A 26 12.80 -0.14 -7.18
N GLY A 27 14.08 0.19 -7.10
CA GLY A 27 15.04 -0.59 -6.36
C GLY A 27 14.97 -0.43 -4.84
N GLY A 28 15.56 -1.39 -4.10
CA GLY A 28 15.67 -1.30 -2.63
C GLY A 28 16.53 -0.12 -2.17
N GLU A 29 17.47 0.30 -3.00
CA GLU A 29 18.31 1.48 -2.77
C GLU A 29 17.49 2.77 -2.79
N GLU A 30 16.59 2.90 -3.74
CA GLU A 30 15.64 4.02 -3.80
C GLU A 30 14.74 4.04 -2.57
N ALA A 31 14.19 2.90 -2.18
CA ALA A 31 13.33 2.77 -1.02
C ALA A 31 14.01 3.23 0.29
N ILE A 32 15.28 2.85 0.50
CA ILE A 32 16.08 3.31 1.65
C ILE A 32 16.33 4.83 1.59
N MET A 33 16.65 5.36 0.42
CA MET A 33 16.94 6.78 0.27
C MET A 33 15.70 7.64 0.45
N SER A 34 14.53 7.18 -0.02
CA SER A 34 13.26 7.86 0.21
C SER A 34 12.85 7.86 1.68
N ALA A 35 13.04 6.73 2.39
CA ALA A 35 12.82 6.65 3.83
C ALA A 35 13.77 7.59 4.60
N ALA A 36 15.06 7.59 4.27
CA ALA A 36 16.06 8.49 4.88
C ALA A 36 15.72 9.96 4.61
N SER A 37 15.26 10.28 3.40
CA SER A 37 14.82 11.64 3.03
C SER A 37 13.62 12.10 3.86
N ALA A 38 12.66 11.24 4.11
CA ALA A 38 11.53 11.53 4.99
C ALA A 38 12.01 11.80 6.44
N GLN A 39 12.87 10.94 6.98
CA GLN A 39 13.38 11.09 8.33
C GLN A 39 14.20 12.37 8.52
N ILE A 40 15.11 12.70 7.59
CA ILE A 40 15.91 13.93 7.69
C ILE A 40 15.04 15.18 7.55
N THR A 41 14.01 15.15 6.70
CA THR A 41 13.05 16.24 6.55
C THR A 41 12.28 16.48 7.85
N ASN A 42 11.81 15.42 8.47
CA ASN A 42 11.10 15.47 9.76
C ASN A 42 12.01 15.93 10.89
N HIS A 43 13.31 15.58 10.87
CA HIS A 43 14.30 16.06 11.82
C HIS A 43 14.42 17.59 11.81
N TYR A 44 14.30 18.21 10.64
CA TYR A 44 14.29 19.68 10.52
C TYR A 44 12.92 20.31 10.79
N GLY A 45 11.91 19.55 11.19
CA GLY A 45 10.56 20.03 11.45
C GLY A 45 9.81 20.50 10.19
N LEU A 46 10.19 19.98 9.02
CA LEU A 46 9.55 20.29 7.74
C LEU A 46 8.56 19.18 7.35
N VAL A 47 7.57 19.54 6.55
CA VAL A 47 6.68 18.56 5.92
C VAL A 47 7.43 17.84 4.81
N SER A 48 7.51 16.52 4.89
CA SER A 48 8.21 15.68 3.92
C SER A 48 7.33 15.26 2.76
N SER A 49 7.92 15.28 1.54
CA SER A 49 7.32 14.68 0.35
C SER A 49 8.38 13.88 -0.40
N VAL A 50 8.16 12.59 -0.61
CA VAL A 50 9.09 11.72 -1.33
C VAL A 50 8.39 10.97 -2.45
N GLY A 51 9.13 10.58 -3.48
CA GLY A 51 8.65 9.63 -4.48
C GLY A 51 8.78 8.21 -3.95
N ALA A 52 7.69 7.43 -3.98
CA ALA A 52 7.72 6.00 -3.67
C ALA A 52 6.53 5.29 -4.33
N GLY A 53 6.64 3.98 -4.54
CA GLY A 53 5.62 3.21 -5.27
C GLY A 53 5.82 3.21 -6.77
N MET A 54 6.99 3.58 -7.22
CA MET A 54 7.44 3.41 -8.59
C MET A 54 7.96 1.98 -8.80
N THR A 55 8.12 1.57 -10.06
CA THR A 55 8.71 0.29 -10.42
C THR A 55 9.49 0.38 -11.71
N ASP A 56 10.53 -0.43 -11.83
CA ASP A 56 11.26 -0.62 -13.09
C ASP A 56 10.59 -1.67 -13.99
N ALA A 57 9.60 -2.41 -13.49
CA ALA A 57 8.82 -3.36 -14.26
C ALA A 57 8.08 -2.69 -15.43
N LYS A 58 7.98 -3.42 -16.56
CA LYS A 58 7.30 -2.97 -17.78
C LYS A 58 5.87 -3.52 -17.88
N SER A 59 5.50 -4.40 -16.94
CA SER A 59 4.15 -4.92 -16.79
C SER A 59 3.77 -5.02 -15.31
N PRO A 60 2.47 -4.99 -14.94
CA PRO A 60 2.03 -5.16 -13.57
C PRO A 60 2.13 -6.64 -13.16
N ASP A 61 3.34 -7.06 -12.85
CA ASP A 61 3.70 -8.41 -12.43
C ASP A 61 4.27 -8.45 -11.00
N ALA A 62 4.91 -9.56 -10.63
CA ALA A 62 5.49 -9.73 -9.31
C ALA A 62 6.58 -8.68 -9.01
N GLN A 63 7.38 -8.28 -10.02
CA GLN A 63 8.39 -7.23 -9.86
C GLN A 63 7.72 -5.91 -9.46
N ALA A 64 6.68 -5.50 -10.19
CA ALA A 64 5.93 -4.29 -9.86
C ALA A 64 5.39 -4.33 -8.43
N GLY A 65 4.85 -5.48 -8.01
CA GLY A 65 4.27 -5.65 -6.69
C GLY A 65 5.28 -5.49 -5.55
N TYR A 66 6.44 -6.16 -5.62
CA TYR A 66 7.42 -6.06 -4.52
C TYR A 66 8.17 -4.73 -4.51
N GLU A 67 8.54 -4.16 -5.67
CA GLU A 67 9.23 -2.87 -5.72
C GLU A 67 8.35 -1.75 -5.13
N LYS A 68 7.11 -1.65 -5.58
CA LYS A 68 6.16 -0.66 -5.11
C LYS A 68 5.82 -0.86 -3.63
N GLY A 69 5.50 -2.09 -3.23
CA GLY A 69 5.13 -2.41 -1.86
C GLY A 69 6.22 -2.07 -0.86
N ILE A 70 7.47 -2.43 -1.15
CA ILE A 70 8.62 -2.17 -0.27
C ILE A 70 8.86 -0.66 -0.13
N SER A 71 8.93 0.07 -1.25
CA SER A 71 9.25 1.50 -1.22
C SER A 71 8.20 2.32 -0.49
N ILE A 72 6.91 2.05 -0.72
CA ILE A 72 5.82 2.75 -0.02
C ILE A 72 5.80 2.43 1.47
N VAL A 73 5.93 1.16 1.85
CA VAL A 73 5.94 0.77 3.27
C VAL A 73 7.10 1.44 4.01
N MET A 74 8.29 1.47 3.41
CA MET A 74 9.45 2.11 4.02
C MET A 74 9.27 3.62 4.17
N ALA A 75 8.79 4.32 3.13
CA ALA A 75 8.51 5.74 3.20
C ALA A 75 7.45 6.09 4.26
N ALA A 76 6.36 5.31 4.30
CA ALA A 76 5.27 5.54 5.23
C ALA A 76 5.69 5.29 6.70
N LEU A 77 6.39 4.19 6.98
CA LEU A 77 6.90 3.88 8.32
C LEU A 77 8.02 4.82 8.77
N ALA A 78 8.75 5.44 7.82
CA ALA A 78 9.71 6.50 8.11
C ALA A 78 9.04 7.83 8.49
N GLY A 79 7.71 7.92 8.44
CA GLY A 79 6.93 9.09 8.79
C GLY A 79 6.82 10.12 7.68
N CYS A 80 6.87 9.70 6.41
CA CYS A 80 6.64 10.59 5.28
C CYS A 80 5.22 11.17 5.32
N ASN A 81 5.09 12.49 5.18
CA ASN A 81 3.80 13.17 5.21
C ASN A 81 3.05 13.08 3.87
N ASN A 82 3.77 13.06 2.75
CA ASN A 82 3.21 12.95 1.42
C ASN A 82 4.06 12.03 0.54
N VAL A 83 3.46 10.96 0.04
CA VAL A 83 4.10 10.05 -0.92
C VAL A 83 3.55 10.36 -2.30
N SER A 84 4.43 10.80 -3.19
CA SER A 84 4.11 11.10 -4.59
C SER A 84 4.40 9.89 -5.47
N GLU A 85 3.78 9.82 -6.65
CA GLU A 85 3.96 8.77 -7.68
C GLU A 85 3.58 7.35 -7.20
N SER A 86 2.77 7.26 -6.15
CA SER A 86 2.48 6.01 -5.44
C SER A 86 1.57 5.04 -6.19
N SER A 87 1.02 5.43 -7.35
CA SER A 87 0.04 4.60 -8.05
C SER A 87 0.14 4.74 -9.57
N GLY A 88 0.03 3.61 -10.28
CA GLY A 88 -0.03 3.52 -11.73
C GLY A 88 1.31 3.62 -12.46
N MET A 89 2.35 4.12 -11.82
CA MET A 89 3.64 4.38 -12.48
C MET A 89 4.41 3.08 -12.76
N MET A 90 4.95 2.98 -13.97
CA MET A 90 5.65 1.82 -14.51
C MET A 90 6.92 2.25 -15.25
N ALA A 91 7.81 1.29 -15.49
CA ALA A 91 9.00 1.47 -16.32
C ALA A 91 9.83 2.71 -15.93
N SER A 92 10.11 2.86 -14.64
CA SER A 92 10.91 3.98 -14.10
C SER A 92 10.35 5.35 -14.49
N LEU A 93 9.05 5.56 -14.30
CA LEU A 93 8.28 6.77 -14.65
C LEU A 93 8.05 7.00 -16.16
N MET A 94 8.48 6.08 -17.02
CA MET A 94 8.33 6.21 -18.49
C MET A 94 6.96 5.77 -18.99
N GLY A 95 6.11 5.20 -18.13
CA GLY A 95 4.78 4.73 -18.51
C GLY A 95 3.84 4.64 -17.32
N CYS A 96 2.58 4.39 -17.62
CA CYS A 96 1.54 4.10 -16.64
C CYS A 96 0.61 3.00 -17.17
N SER A 97 -0.12 2.35 -16.25
CA SER A 97 -1.09 1.31 -16.58
C SER A 97 -2.34 1.48 -15.73
N TYR A 98 -3.52 1.34 -16.34
CA TYR A 98 -4.78 1.32 -15.61
C TYR A 98 -4.88 0.14 -14.65
N GLU A 99 -4.37 -1.02 -15.05
CA GLU A 99 -4.31 -2.20 -14.20
C GLU A 99 -3.41 -1.94 -12.98
N SER A 100 -2.23 -1.34 -13.20
CA SER A 100 -1.36 -0.95 -12.09
C SER A 100 -2.04 0.06 -11.18
N LEU A 101 -2.75 1.05 -11.71
CA LEU A 101 -3.44 2.06 -10.92
C LEU A 101 -4.42 1.44 -9.92
N VAL A 102 -5.23 0.46 -10.36
CA VAL A 102 -6.22 -0.17 -9.48
C VAL A 102 -5.60 -1.18 -8.52
N ILE A 103 -4.53 -1.88 -8.93
CA ILE A 103 -3.76 -2.77 -8.04
C ILE A 103 -3.09 -1.95 -6.93
N ASP A 104 -2.44 -0.85 -7.31
CA ASP A 104 -1.72 0.00 -6.38
C ASP A 104 -2.67 0.68 -5.38
N ASN A 105 -3.87 1.08 -5.81
CA ASN A 105 -4.88 1.61 -4.90
C ASN A 105 -5.24 0.62 -3.78
N GLU A 106 -5.33 -0.66 -4.09
CA GLU A 106 -5.58 -1.69 -3.07
C GLU A 106 -4.36 -1.94 -2.21
N MET A 107 -3.17 -1.98 -2.80
CA MET A 107 -1.90 -2.08 -2.06
C MET A 107 -1.75 -0.92 -1.07
N LEU A 108 -2.06 0.31 -1.48
CA LEU A 108 -2.04 1.49 -0.60
C LEU A 108 -3.00 1.33 0.58
N GLY A 109 -4.18 0.76 0.38
CA GLY A 109 -5.08 0.41 1.46
C GLY A 109 -4.45 -0.54 2.48
N MET A 110 -3.72 -1.57 2.00
CA MET A 110 -2.99 -2.51 2.86
C MET A 110 -1.85 -1.82 3.62
N VAL A 111 -1.10 -0.94 2.95
CA VAL A 111 -0.04 -0.14 3.58
C VAL A 111 -0.60 0.76 4.68
N MET A 112 -1.69 1.48 4.40
CA MET A 112 -2.34 2.34 5.38
C MET A 112 -2.85 1.56 6.59
N ARG A 113 -3.37 0.34 6.37
CA ARG A 113 -3.75 -0.55 7.48
C ARG A 113 -2.53 -0.95 8.34
N ALA A 114 -1.41 -1.27 7.70
CA ALA A 114 -0.17 -1.62 8.41
C ALA A 114 0.41 -0.42 9.19
N VAL A 115 0.43 0.76 8.59
CA VAL A 115 0.94 2.00 9.20
C VAL A 115 0.11 2.43 10.41
N ARG A 116 -1.20 2.20 10.38
CA ARG A 116 -2.09 2.46 11.53
C ARG A 116 -1.65 1.67 12.77
N GLY A 117 -1.02 0.52 12.59
CA GLY A 117 -0.53 -0.32 13.68
C GLY A 117 -1.64 -1.02 14.44
N ILE A 118 -1.34 -1.35 15.70
CA ILE A 118 -2.24 -2.03 16.62
C ILE A 118 -2.39 -1.15 17.86
N GLU A 119 -3.62 -0.81 18.20
CA GLU A 119 -3.91 -0.14 19.47
C GLU A 119 -3.77 -1.13 20.62
N VAL A 120 -3.06 -0.72 21.68
CA VAL A 120 -2.83 -1.55 22.87
C VAL A 120 -3.45 -0.86 24.07
N ASN A 121 -4.57 -1.39 24.55
CA ASN A 121 -5.29 -0.97 25.73
C ASN A 121 -5.99 -2.18 26.37
N ASP A 122 -6.70 -1.97 27.48
CA ASP A 122 -7.37 -3.06 28.21
C ASP A 122 -8.41 -3.80 27.36
N ASP A 123 -9.12 -3.07 26.48
CA ASP A 123 -10.13 -3.66 25.59
C ASP A 123 -9.47 -4.54 24.53
N THR A 124 -8.35 -4.08 23.93
CA THR A 124 -7.65 -4.83 22.88
C THR A 124 -6.81 -5.99 23.42
N LEU A 125 -6.40 -5.94 24.69
CA LEU A 125 -5.78 -7.09 25.38
C LEU A 125 -6.75 -8.23 25.62
N SER A 126 -8.06 -7.95 25.67
CA SER A 126 -9.16 -8.93 25.59
C SER A 126 -9.14 -10.04 26.66
N TYR A 127 -8.54 -9.85 27.81
CA TYR A 127 -8.41 -10.89 28.84
C TYR A 127 -9.73 -11.54 29.24
N SER A 128 -10.75 -10.72 29.52
CA SER A 128 -12.08 -11.22 29.92
C SER A 128 -12.77 -12.00 28.79
N GLU A 129 -12.58 -11.59 27.54
CA GLU A 129 -13.16 -12.27 26.39
C GLU A 129 -12.44 -13.59 26.10
N ILE A 130 -11.12 -13.65 26.30
CA ILE A 130 -10.33 -14.89 26.21
C ILE A 130 -10.80 -15.88 27.26
N GLU A 131 -10.90 -15.46 28.52
CA GLU A 131 -11.34 -16.32 29.63
C GLU A 131 -12.74 -16.90 29.34
N LYS A 132 -13.70 -16.05 29.02
CA LYS A 132 -15.07 -16.44 28.71
C LYS A 132 -15.15 -17.41 27.53
N THR A 133 -14.36 -17.19 26.48
CA THR A 133 -14.36 -18.02 25.29
C THR A 133 -13.79 -19.41 25.57
N ILE A 134 -12.69 -19.49 26.33
CA ILE A 134 -12.05 -20.76 26.70
C ILE A 134 -12.95 -21.59 27.62
N GLN A 135 -13.66 -20.94 28.55
CA GLN A 135 -14.60 -21.62 29.45
C GLN A 135 -15.93 -21.98 28.77
N GLY A 136 -16.22 -21.39 27.59
CA GLY A 136 -17.47 -21.56 26.86
C GLY A 136 -17.31 -22.39 25.58
N GLU A 137 -17.55 -21.77 24.42
CA GLU A 137 -17.58 -22.44 23.12
C GLU A 137 -16.21 -22.86 22.57
N GLY A 138 -15.11 -22.37 23.13
CA GLY A 138 -13.74 -22.67 22.70
C GLY A 138 -13.31 -22.01 21.38
N HIS A 139 -14.10 -21.08 20.82
CA HIS A 139 -13.76 -20.34 19.61
C HIS A 139 -14.31 -18.91 19.63
N PHE A 140 -13.62 -17.98 18.96
CA PHE A 140 -13.91 -16.54 18.95
C PHE A 140 -14.90 -16.09 17.89
N LEU A 141 -15.39 -16.96 16.99
CA LEU A 141 -16.20 -16.60 15.82
C LEU A 141 -17.51 -15.87 16.17
N ARG A 142 -18.08 -16.14 17.35
CA ARG A 142 -19.32 -15.53 17.83
C ARG A 142 -19.11 -14.45 18.88
N SER A 143 -17.85 -14.19 19.24
CA SER A 143 -17.53 -13.14 20.20
C SER A 143 -18.03 -11.78 19.70
N PRO A 144 -18.73 -11.00 20.52
CA PRO A 144 -19.14 -9.64 20.16
C PRO A 144 -17.97 -8.75 19.78
N GLN A 145 -16.81 -8.92 20.44
CA GLN A 145 -15.58 -8.20 20.11
C GLN A 145 -15.09 -8.57 18.71
N THR A 146 -15.02 -9.86 18.35
CA THR A 146 -14.65 -10.30 17.00
C THR A 146 -15.58 -9.71 15.95
N LEU A 147 -16.90 -9.76 16.17
CA LEU A 147 -17.89 -9.23 15.24
C LEU A 147 -17.81 -7.70 15.08
N SER A 148 -17.40 -7.00 16.10
CA SER A 148 -17.15 -5.55 16.05
C SER A 148 -15.86 -5.25 15.30
N LEU A 149 -14.75 -5.87 15.72
CA LEU A 149 -13.41 -5.57 15.20
C LEU A 149 -13.20 -6.07 13.76
N MET A 150 -13.91 -7.09 13.31
CA MET A 150 -13.81 -7.54 11.93
C MET A 150 -14.18 -6.46 10.91
N LYS A 151 -14.94 -5.44 11.30
CA LYS A 151 -15.36 -4.33 10.41
C LYS A 151 -14.34 -3.20 10.37
N THR A 152 -13.50 -3.07 11.36
CA THR A 152 -12.56 -1.95 11.54
C THR A 152 -11.10 -2.39 11.41
N GLU A 153 -10.76 -3.60 11.86
CA GLU A 153 -9.39 -4.11 11.88
C GLU A 153 -9.01 -4.89 10.62
N TYR A 154 -9.99 -5.42 9.90
CA TYR A 154 -9.75 -6.13 8.65
C TYR A 154 -9.92 -5.20 7.45
N LEU A 155 -8.98 -5.28 6.53
CA LEU A 155 -9.13 -4.76 5.19
C LEU A 155 -9.66 -5.88 4.29
N TYR A 156 -10.82 -5.68 3.70
CA TYR A 156 -11.40 -6.61 2.72
C TYR A 156 -11.02 -6.14 1.31
N PRO A 157 -10.17 -6.89 0.60
CA PRO A 157 -9.72 -6.51 -0.73
C PRO A 157 -10.84 -6.66 -1.76
N ASN A 158 -10.76 -5.84 -2.82
CA ASN A 158 -11.64 -5.96 -3.99
C ASN A 158 -10.99 -6.74 -5.14
N LEU A 159 -9.66 -6.73 -5.20
CA LEU A 159 -8.89 -7.37 -6.27
C LEU A 159 -8.09 -8.57 -5.78
N ALA A 160 -7.46 -8.48 -4.60
CA ALA A 160 -6.70 -9.57 -4.05
C ALA A 160 -7.63 -10.72 -3.67
N ASP A 161 -7.26 -11.92 -4.11
CA ASP A 161 -8.03 -13.12 -3.86
C ASP A 161 -7.84 -13.61 -2.43
N ARG A 162 -8.95 -13.90 -1.76
CA ARG A 162 -9.03 -14.57 -0.46
C ARG A 162 -10.08 -15.69 -0.45
N SER A 163 -10.55 -16.09 -1.64
CA SER A 163 -11.46 -17.21 -1.80
C SER A 163 -10.75 -18.55 -1.50
N ARG A 164 -11.52 -19.61 -1.39
CA ARG A 164 -10.99 -20.97 -1.32
C ARG A 164 -10.48 -21.38 -2.69
N GLN A 165 -9.54 -22.32 -2.72
CA GLN A 165 -8.94 -22.78 -3.99
C GLN A 165 -10.00 -23.30 -4.97
N GLU A 166 -10.97 -24.09 -4.48
CA GLU A 166 -12.03 -24.66 -5.32
C GLU A 166 -12.93 -23.58 -5.93
N GLU A 167 -13.18 -22.50 -5.19
CA GLU A 167 -13.96 -21.36 -5.65
C GLU A 167 -13.18 -20.61 -6.74
N TRP A 168 -11.91 -20.27 -6.50
CA TRP A 168 -11.03 -19.64 -7.48
C TRP A 168 -10.90 -20.45 -8.77
N GLU A 169 -10.75 -21.80 -8.68
CA GLU A 169 -10.69 -22.68 -9.84
C GLU A 169 -12.00 -22.68 -10.63
N SER A 170 -13.14 -22.65 -9.93
CA SER A 170 -14.48 -22.60 -10.57
C SER A 170 -14.72 -21.31 -11.35
N GLU A 171 -14.05 -20.22 -10.96
CA GLU A 171 -14.11 -18.92 -11.62
C GLU A 171 -13.12 -18.81 -12.82
N GLY A 172 -12.41 -19.88 -13.14
CA GLY A 172 -11.46 -19.93 -14.25
C GLY A 172 -10.06 -19.44 -13.88
N SER A 173 -9.71 -19.49 -12.60
CA SER A 173 -8.37 -19.19 -12.06
C SER A 173 -7.80 -17.82 -12.49
N PRO A 174 -8.57 -16.73 -12.36
CA PRO A 174 -8.12 -15.42 -12.82
C PRO A 174 -6.94 -14.91 -11.96
N ASP A 175 -5.87 -14.48 -12.60
CA ASP A 175 -4.77 -13.80 -11.94
C ASP A 175 -5.12 -12.35 -11.56
N MET A 176 -4.27 -11.72 -10.75
CA MET A 176 -4.45 -10.34 -10.30
C MET A 176 -4.55 -9.36 -11.48
N ARG A 177 -3.73 -9.53 -12.51
CA ARG A 177 -3.75 -8.65 -13.68
C ARG A 177 -5.07 -8.73 -14.42
N LYS A 178 -5.62 -9.95 -14.60
CA LYS A 178 -6.91 -10.12 -15.29
C LYS A 178 -8.08 -9.51 -14.48
N ARG A 179 -8.07 -9.68 -13.16
CA ARG A 179 -9.05 -9.01 -12.29
C ARG A 179 -8.94 -7.49 -12.38
N ALA A 180 -7.71 -6.96 -12.35
CA ALA A 180 -7.45 -5.52 -12.45
C ALA A 180 -7.91 -4.94 -13.81
N GLU A 181 -7.63 -5.63 -14.93
CA GLU A 181 -8.12 -5.26 -16.25
C GLU A 181 -9.65 -5.13 -16.27
N ASN A 182 -10.33 -6.15 -15.79
CA ASN A 182 -11.80 -6.16 -15.74
C ASN A 182 -12.35 -5.04 -14.86
N TYR A 183 -11.72 -4.79 -13.71
CA TYR A 183 -12.13 -3.73 -12.79
C TYR A 183 -11.91 -2.33 -13.38
N ALA A 184 -10.74 -2.09 -13.98
CA ALA A 184 -10.44 -0.83 -14.65
C ALA A 184 -11.42 -0.55 -15.81
N ARG A 185 -11.71 -1.56 -16.65
CA ARG A 185 -12.72 -1.45 -17.72
C ARG A 185 -14.12 -1.12 -17.16
N LYS A 186 -14.49 -1.74 -16.04
CA LYS A 186 -15.77 -1.43 -15.38
C LYS A 186 -15.83 0.04 -14.97
N ILE A 187 -14.78 0.55 -14.32
CA ILE A 187 -14.72 1.97 -13.91
C ILE A 187 -14.84 2.88 -15.13
N LEU A 188 -14.03 2.66 -16.17
CA LEU A 188 -14.03 3.48 -17.38
C LEU A 188 -15.41 3.51 -18.09
N ASN A 189 -16.16 2.42 -18.03
CA ASN A 189 -17.46 2.31 -18.65
C ASN A 189 -18.62 2.90 -17.81
N THR A 190 -18.44 3.07 -16.52
CA THR A 190 -19.51 3.47 -15.60
C THR A 190 -19.27 4.83 -14.92
N HIS A 191 -18.03 5.32 -14.94
CA HIS A 191 -17.69 6.59 -14.32
C HIS A 191 -17.93 7.74 -15.31
N TYR A 192 -18.79 8.67 -14.91
CA TYR A 192 -18.97 9.94 -15.62
C TYR A 192 -18.35 11.05 -14.78
N PRO A 193 -17.31 11.75 -15.27
CA PRO A 193 -16.71 12.86 -14.53
C PRO A 193 -17.73 13.97 -14.34
N VAL A 194 -17.84 14.45 -13.10
CA VAL A 194 -18.63 15.64 -12.79
C VAL A 194 -17.72 16.84 -12.97
N TYR A 195 -18.03 17.67 -13.93
CA TYR A 195 -17.32 18.92 -14.19
C TYR A 195 -17.98 20.08 -13.44
#